data_2384445ee7fa8fd4165c31c1abea87e1
#
_entry.id   2384445ee7fa8fd4165c31c1abea87e1
#
_cell.length_a   1.000
_cell.length_b   1.000
_cell.length_c   1.000
_cell.angle_alpha   90.00
_cell.angle_beta   90.00
_cell.angle_gamma   90.00
#
_symmetry.space_group_name_H-M   'P 1'
#
loop_
_entity.id
_entity.type
_entity.pdbx_description
1 polymer ?
#
loop_
_entity_poly.entity_id
_entity_poly.type
_entity_poly.pdbx_seq_one_letter_code
_entity_poly.pdbx_strand_id
1 'polypeptide(L)'
;MYSQRILKLGAKFEGRLEAVFLEGALDYVKYNEESLALEILCEHICEYDVALTIDELKEIQQLALDMGFDVGNSPFKYLQALTKTED
;
A
#
# COMPACT_ATOMS: atom_id res chain seq x y z
N MET A 1 12.66 -10.32 1.01
CA MET A 1 11.92 -11.12 0.03
C MET A 1 10.89 -10.28 -0.73
N TYR A 2 10.12 -9.46 -0.02
CA TYR A 2 9.12 -8.60 -0.66
C TYR A 2 9.56 -7.13 -0.73
N SER A 3 10.75 -6.82 -0.26
CA SER A 3 11.21 -5.43 -0.14
C SER A 3 11.16 -4.68 -1.45
N GLN A 4 11.64 -5.29 -2.54
CA GLN A 4 11.64 -4.63 -3.83
C GLN A 4 10.23 -4.32 -4.33
N ARG A 5 9.31 -5.26 -4.11
CA ARG A 5 7.92 -5.05 -4.53
C ARG A 5 7.27 -3.92 -3.73
N ILE A 6 7.55 -3.85 -2.43
CA ILE A 6 7.02 -2.79 -1.59
C ILE A 6 7.58 -1.44 -2.01
N LEU A 7 8.89 -1.36 -2.26
CA LEU A 7 9.52 -0.11 -2.67
C LEU A 7 9.02 0.36 -4.04
N LYS A 8 8.85 -0.56 -4.98
CA LYS A 8 8.32 -0.21 -6.29
C LYS A 8 6.87 0.27 -6.20
N LEU A 9 6.08 -0.40 -5.38
CA LEU A 9 4.71 0.01 -5.14
C LEU A 9 4.67 1.41 -4.54
N GLY A 10 5.48 1.63 -3.50
CA GLY A 10 5.53 2.92 -2.82
C GLY A 10 5.91 4.06 -3.74
N ALA A 11 6.84 3.81 -4.67
CA ALA A 11 7.29 4.84 -5.60
C ALA A 11 6.15 5.40 -6.45
N LYS A 12 5.10 4.60 -6.68
CA LYS A 12 3.94 5.05 -7.46
C LYS A 12 3.15 6.15 -6.75
N PHE A 13 3.32 6.26 -5.44
CA PHE A 13 2.57 7.22 -4.64
C PHE A 13 3.32 8.52 -4.39
N GLU A 14 4.51 8.68 -4.96
CA GLU A 14 5.22 9.95 -4.92
C GLU A 14 4.36 11.03 -5.57
N GLY A 15 4.19 12.14 -4.85
CA GLY A 15 3.32 13.22 -5.31
C GLY A 15 1.85 13.03 -5.02
N ARG A 16 1.43 11.85 -4.57
CA ARG A 16 0.03 11.57 -4.20
C ARG A 16 -0.16 11.36 -2.71
N LEU A 17 0.86 10.82 -2.06
CA LEU A 17 0.90 10.71 -0.60
C LEU A 17 2.05 11.58 -0.13
N GLU A 18 1.84 12.36 0.94
CA GLU A 18 2.86 13.26 1.45
C GLU A 18 4.15 12.50 1.74
N ALA A 19 5.28 13.12 1.37
CA ALA A 19 6.59 12.46 1.44
C ALA A 19 6.90 11.93 2.83
N VAL A 20 6.54 12.68 3.88
CA VAL A 20 6.85 12.27 5.25
C VAL A 20 6.13 10.95 5.60
N PHE A 21 4.91 10.76 5.13
CA PHE A 21 4.17 9.54 5.39
C PHE A 21 4.67 8.39 4.53
N LEU A 22 4.96 8.68 3.26
CA LEU A 22 5.46 7.66 2.35
C LEU A 22 6.83 7.14 2.80
N GLU A 23 7.74 8.05 3.10
CA GLU A 23 9.08 7.67 3.55
C GLU A 23 9.03 6.93 4.88
N GLY A 24 8.16 7.39 5.80
CA GLY A 24 8.01 6.72 7.08
C GLY A 24 7.57 5.28 6.94
N ALA A 25 6.61 5.02 6.03
CA ALA A 25 6.15 3.65 5.80
C ALA A 25 7.25 2.81 5.16
N LEU A 26 7.94 3.34 4.14
CA LEU A 26 8.96 2.58 3.43
C LEU A 26 10.21 2.34 4.26
N ASP A 27 10.47 3.18 5.26
CA ASP A 27 11.62 3.00 6.14
C ASP A 27 11.57 1.66 6.89
N TYR A 28 10.38 1.13 7.15
CA TYR A 28 10.25 -0.16 7.82
C TYR A 28 10.89 -1.31 7.02
N VAL A 29 11.01 -1.15 5.70
CA VAL A 29 11.70 -2.14 4.86
C VAL A 29 13.16 -2.28 5.30
N LYS A 30 13.79 -1.17 5.68
CA LYS A 30 15.20 -1.16 6.11
C LYS A 30 15.43 -1.93 7.40
N TYR A 31 14.38 -2.12 8.19
CA TYR A 31 14.47 -2.79 9.47
C TYR A 31 13.92 -4.21 9.42
N ASN A 32 13.80 -4.78 8.21
CA ASN A 32 13.23 -6.12 8.00
C ASN A 32 11.78 -6.23 8.48
N GLU A 33 11.06 -5.13 8.47
CA GLU A 33 9.65 -5.09 8.87
C GLU A 33 8.78 -4.91 7.63
N GLU A 34 8.89 -5.85 6.68
CA GLU A 34 8.17 -5.76 5.41
C GLU A 34 6.65 -5.73 5.60
N SER A 35 6.14 -6.57 6.48
CA SER A 35 4.71 -6.61 6.74
C SER A 35 4.20 -5.29 7.28
N LEU A 36 4.95 -4.71 8.21
CA LEU A 36 4.58 -3.44 8.82
C LEU A 36 4.67 -2.32 7.78
N ALA A 37 5.68 -2.36 6.91
CA ALA A 37 5.82 -1.37 5.85
C ALA A 37 4.59 -1.33 4.95
N LEU A 38 4.13 -2.49 4.48
CA LEU A 38 2.96 -2.57 3.62
C LEU A 38 1.70 -2.13 4.36
N GLU A 39 1.54 -2.60 5.59
CA GLU A 39 0.37 -2.28 6.39
C GLU A 39 0.25 -0.78 6.64
N ILE A 40 1.35 -0.14 7.04
CA ILE A 40 1.34 1.30 7.32
C ILE A 40 1.14 2.11 6.05
N LEU A 41 1.77 1.69 4.94
CA LEU A 41 1.54 2.36 3.67
C LEU A 41 0.06 2.35 3.31
N CYS A 42 -0.60 1.21 3.44
CA CYS A 42 -2.02 1.09 3.13
C CYS A 42 -2.90 1.87 4.11
N GLU A 43 -2.50 1.93 5.39
CA GLU A 43 -3.22 2.75 6.37
C GLU A 43 -3.17 4.23 5.99
N HIS A 44 -2.00 4.72 5.56
CA HIS A 44 -1.90 6.11 5.12
C HIS A 44 -2.70 6.38 3.85
N ILE A 45 -2.69 5.44 2.91
CA ILE A 45 -3.49 5.57 1.69
C ILE A 45 -4.97 5.73 2.05
N CYS A 46 -5.46 4.94 3.00
CA CYS A 46 -6.84 5.03 3.45
C CYS A 46 -7.11 6.31 4.22
N GLU A 47 -6.22 6.68 5.12
CA GLU A 47 -6.40 7.83 5.98
C GLU A 47 -6.47 9.14 5.20
N TYR A 48 -5.67 9.24 4.15
CA TYR A 48 -5.59 10.47 3.36
C TYR A 48 -6.34 10.37 2.03
N ASP A 49 -7.20 9.35 1.91
CA ASP A 49 -8.08 9.18 0.74
C ASP A 49 -7.34 9.25 -0.59
N VAL A 50 -6.19 8.59 -0.67
CA VAL A 50 -5.39 8.58 -1.90
C VAL A 50 -6.12 7.71 -2.94
N ALA A 51 -6.43 8.29 -4.09
CA ALA A 51 -7.11 7.57 -5.15
C ALA A 51 -6.21 6.47 -5.73
N LEU A 52 -6.81 5.31 -5.99
CA LEU A 52 -6.10 4.17 -6.58
C LEU A 52 -6.65 3.86 -7.96
N THR A 53 -5.77 3.38 -8.83
CA THR A 53 -6.22 2.73 -10.05
C THR A 53 -6.58 1.28 -9.76
N ILE A 54 -7.34 0.66 -10.66
CA ILE A 54 -7.67 -0.76 -10.50
C ILE A 54 -6.40 -1.61 -10.49
N ASP A 55 -5.45 -1.28 -11.33
CA ASP A 55 -4.17 -2.03 -11.37
C ASP A 55 -3.41 -1.89 -10.07
N GLU A 56 -3.41 -0.71 -9.47
CA GLU A 56 -2.77 -0.51 -8.18
C GLU A 56 -3.46 -1.30 -7.08
N LEU A 57 -4.79 -1.32 -7.07
CA LEU A 57 -5.53 -2.13 -6.12
C LEU A 57 -5.16 -3.60 -6.24
N LYS A 58 -5.15 -4.12 -7.47
CA LYS A 58 -4.80 -5.52 -7.70
C LYS A 58 -3.38 -5.83 -7.25
N GLU A 59 -2.46 -4.92 -7.52
CA GLU A 59 -1.06 -5.10 -7.12
C GLU A 59 -0.93 -5.16 -5.61
N ILE A 60 -1.60 -4.25 -4.90
CA ILE A 60 -1.58 -4.23 -3.44
C ILE A 60 -2.19 -5.52 -2.88
N GLN A 61 -3.33 -5.92 -3.41
CA GLN A 61 -4.01 -7.12 -2.94
C GLN A 61 -3.17 -8.37 -3.17
N GLN A 62 -2.55 -8.47 -4.34
CA GLN A 62 -1.71 -9.63 -4.62
C GLN A 62 -0.49 -9.67 -3.71
N LEU A 63 0.16 -8.53 -3.51
CA LEU A 63 1.30 -8.45 -2.63
C LEU A 63 0.91 -8.82 -1.20
N ALA A 64 -0.21 -8.30 -0.72
CA ALA A 64 -0.70 -8.59 0.61
C ALA A 64 -0.99 -10.09 0.78
N LEU A 65 -1.63 -10.70 -0.20
CA LEU A 65 -1.90 -12.14 -0.16
C LEU A 65 -0.61 -12.94 -0.14
N ASP A 66 0.35 -12.57 -0.98
CA ASP A 66 1.64 -13.27 -1.04
C ASP A 66 2.38 -13.19 0.30
N MET A 67 2.20 -12.08 1.01
CA MET A 67 2.83 -11.88 2.32
C MET A 67 2.04 -12.49 3.47
N GLY A 68 0.89 -13.09 3.20
CA GLY A 68 0.10 -13.79 4.21
C GLY A 68 -0.97 -12.95 4.89
N PHE A 69 -1.27 -11.76 4.37
CA PHE A 69 -2.34 -10.94 4.92
C PHE A 69 -3.72 -11.43 4.47
N ASP A 70 -4.70 -11.19 5.30
CA ASP A 70 -6.11 -11.37 4.94
C ASP A 70 -6.61 -10.03 4.40
N VAL A 71 -6.85 -9.98 3.08
CA VAL A 71 -7.28 -8.73 2.43
C VAL A 71 -8.71 -8.35 2.79
N GLY A 72 -9.45 -9.23 3.46
CA GLY A 72 -10.76 -8.90 4.01
C GLY A 72 -10.69 -8.11 5.29
N ASN A 73 -9.49 -7.91 5.85
CA ASN A 73 -9.29 -7.15 7.08
C ASN A 73 -8.72 -5.77 6.78
N SER A 74 -8.86 -4.88 7.75
CA SER A 74 -8.28 -3.55 7.71
C SER A 74 -6.75 -3.63 7.64
N PRO A 75 -6.05 -2.78 6.92
CA PRO A 75 -6.58 -1.67 6.12
C PRO A 75 -7.02 -2.07 4.71
N PHE A 76 -6.71 -3.29 4.29
CA PHE A 76 -6.85 -3.71 2.89
C PHE A 76 -8.29 -3.67 2.40
N LYS A 77 -9.25 -3.99 3.28
CA LYS A 77 -10.66 -4.02 2.89
C LYS A 77 -11.20 -2.65 2.49
N TYR A 78 -10.54 -1.58 2.92
CA TYR A 78 -11.00 -0.22 2.60
C TYR A 78 -10.44 0.32 1.30
N LEU A 79 -9.46 -0.35 0.71
CA LEU A 79 -8.79 0.16 -0.49
C LEU A 79 -9.70 0.17 -1.70
N GLN A 80 -10.63 -0.75 -1.76
CA GLN A 80 -11.55 -0.82 -2.91
C GLN A 80 -12.39 0.44 -3.03
N ALA A 81 -12.78 1.04 -1.90
CA ALA A 81 -13.57 2.26 -1.90
C ALA A 81 -12.81 3.45 -2.47
N LEU A 82 -11.48 3.38 -2.49
CA LEU A 82 -10.63 4.44 -3.03
C LEU A 82 -10.34 4.24 -4.51
N THR A 83 -10.73 3.10 -5.05
CA THR A 83 -10.46 2.76 -6.44
C THR A 83 -11.56 3.35 -7.31
N LYS A 84 -11.15 4.19 -8.26
CA LYS A 84 -12.09 4.76 -9.20
C LYS A 84 -12.37 3.75 -10.30
N THR A 85 -13.65 3.46 -10.48
CA THR A 85 -14.06 2.62 -11.60
C THR A 85 -14.19 3.46 -12.84
N GLU A 86 -13.68 2.97 -13.95
CA GLU A 86 -13.89 3.57 -15.24
C GLU A 86 -15.30 3.24 -15.70
N ASP A 87 -16.02 4.24 -16.12
CA ASP A 87 -17.33 4.03 -16.69
C ASP A 87 -17.25 3.80 -18.18
#